data_cdede0e0d885a64814bdbb6d46cca679
#
_entry.id   cdede0e0d885a64814bdbb6d46cca679
#
_cell.length_a   1.000
_cell.length_b   1.000
_cell.length_c   1.000
_cell.angle_alpha   90.00
_cell.angle_beta   90.00
_cell.angle_gamma   90.00
#
_symmetry.space_group_name_H-M   'P 1'
#
loop_
_entity.id
_entity.type
_entity.pdbx_description
1 polymer ?
#
loop_
_entity_poly.entity_id
_entity_poly.type
_entity_poly.pdbx_seq_one_letter_code
_entity_poly.pdbx_strand_id
1 'polypeptide(L)'
;MSYVLATPEMVAAAANNLAQIGSTLSAANAAALAPTTGVLAAGADEVSAAVASLFSGHAQAYQTLGTQAAAFHERFIQALSTAAGAYGSAEAANASPLQQALNVINAPTQTLLGRPLIGNGTNGAPGTGQAGGPGGLLYGLSLIHISEPTRRRGISYAVFC
;
A
#
# COMPACT_ATOMS: atom_id res chain seq x y z
N MET A 1 6.00 19.98 -13.58
CA MET A 1 5.84 18.51 -13.69
C MET A 1 5.40 18.00 -12.33
N SER A 2 4.25 17.32 -12.25
CA SER A 2 3.80 16.69 -11.01
C SER A 2 4.49 15.34 -10.88
N TYR A 3 5.26 15.13 -9.81
CA TYR A 3 5.81 13.84 -9.48
C TYR A 3 4.76 13.02 -8.74
N VAL A 4 4.49 11.81 -9.21
CA VAL A 4 3.70 10.83 -8.47
C VAL A 4 4.69 9.98 -7.66
N LEU A 5 4.66 10.13 -6.35
CA LEU A 5 5.42 9.27 -5.44
C LEU A 5 4.54 8.06 -5.10
N ALA A 6 4.84 6.91 -5.68
CA ALA A 6 4.23 5.65 -5.30
C ALA A 6 5.24 4.88 -4.43
N THR A 7 4.97 4.76 -3.13
CA THR A 7 5.80 3.95 -2.24
C THR A 7 5.47 2.45 -2.40
N PRO A 8 6.41 1.54 -2.14
CA PRO A 8 6.17 0.09 -2.18
C PRO A 8 4.95 -0.33 -1.35
N GLU A 9 4.73 0.31 -0.20
CA GLU A 9 3.59 0.05 0.68
C GLU A 9 2.26 0.43 0.05
N MET A 10 2.20 1.55 -0.70
CA MET A 10 1.00 1.96 -1.43
C MET A 10 0.65 0.97 -2.54
N VAL A 11 1.67 0.45 -3.24
CA VAL A 11 1.48 -0.56 -4.28
C VAL A 11 1.00 -1.88 -3.68
N ALA A 12 1.58 -2.31 -2.56
CA ALA A 12 1.15 -3.50 -1.83
C ALA A 12 -0.29 -3.36 -1.30
N ALA A 13 -0.66 -2.20 -0.77
CA ALA A 13 -2.03 -1.91 -0.33
C ALA A 13 -3.02 -1.95 -1.51
N ALA A 14 -2.65 -1.42 -2.67
CA ALA A 14 -3.46 -1.50 -3.88
C ALA A 14 -3.65 -2.95 -4.35
N ALA A 15 -2.62 -3.79 -4.28
CA ALA A 15 -2.71 -5.22 -4.58
C ALA A 15 -3.71 -5.93 -3.66
N ASN A 16 -3.69 -5.63 -2.36
CA ASN A 16 -4.63 -6.18 -1.38
C ASN A 16 -6.08 -5.74 -1.65
N ASN A 17 -6.29 -4.47 -2.01
CA ASN A 17 -7.62 -3.96 -2.38
C ASN A 17 -8.15 -4.66 -3.62
N LEU A 18 -7.31 -4.86 -4.63
CA LEU A 18 -7.67 -5.62 -5.83
C LEU A 18 -8.03 -7.07 -5.50
N ALA A 19 -7.30 -7.72 -4.60
CA ALA A 19 -7.62 -9.08 -4.14
C ALA A 19 -9.01 -9.16 -3.50
N GLN A 20 -9.39 -8.17 -2.70
CA GLN A 20 -10.73 -8.09 -2.10
C GLN A 20 -11.83 -7.91 -3.16
N ILE A 21 -11.58 -7.06 -4.16
CA ILE A 21 -12.52 -6.88 -5.29
C ILE A 21 -12.71 -8.21 -6.02
N GLY A 22 -11.62 -8.92 -6.33
CA GLY A 22 -11.68 -10.23 -7.00
C GLY A 22 -12.47 -11.27 -6.18
N SER A 23 -12.26 -11.32 -4.88
CA SER A 23 -12.99 -12.21 -3.97
C SER A 23 -14.50 -11.89 -3.94
N THR A 24 -14.85 -10.61 -3.84
CA THR A 24 -16.25 -10.16 -3.84
C THR A 24 -16.94 -10.49 -5.17
N LEU A 25 -16.26 -10.26 -6.29
CA LEU A 25 -16.78 -10.57 -7.63
C LEU A 25 -16.97 -12.08 -7.83
N SER A 26 -16.01 -12.88 -7.35
CA SER A 26 -16.11 -14.35 -7.39
C SER A 26 -17.30 -14.86 -6.58
N ALA A 27 -17.52 -14.33 -5.38
CA ALA A 27 -18.67 -14.69 -4.56
C ALA A 27 -20.01 -14.29 -5.23
N ALA A 28 -20.07 -13.11 -5.83
CA ALA A 28 -21.27 -12.66 -6.55
C ALA A 28 -21.56 -13.54 -7.78
N ASN A 29 -20.53 -13.90 -8.54
CA ASN A 29 -20.67 -14.79 -9.71
C ASN A 29 -21.12 -16.21 -9.29
N ALA A 30 -20.60 -16.73 -8.18
CA ALA A 30 -21.03 -18.00 -7.63
C ALA A 30 -22.50 -17.97 -7.19
N ALA A 31 -22.93 -16.92 -6.53
CA ALA A 31 -24.33 -16.74 -6.14
C ALA A 31 -25.28 -16.61 -7.35
N ALA A 32 -24.82 -15.98 -8.45
CA ALA A 32 -25.59 -15.81 -9.67
C ALA A 32 -25.65 -17.07 -10.56
N LEU A 33 -24.81 -18.08 -10.31
CA LEU A 33 -24.67 -19.27 -11.18
C LEU A 33 -26.00 -20.01 -11.34
N ALA A 34 -26.58 -20.49 -10.26
CA ALA A 34 -27.80 -21.31 -10.30
C ALA A 34 -29.02 -20.56 -10.88
N PRO A 35 -29.34 -19.33 -10.46
CA PRO A 35 -30.52 -18.63 -10.98
C PRO A 35 -30.39 -18.20 -12.44
N THR A 36 -29.15 -18.04 -12.96
CA THR A 36 -28.94 -17.61 -14.35
C THR A 36 -28.77 -18.78 -15.34
N THR A 37 -28.18 -19.91 -14.89
CA THR A 37 -28.02 -21.10 -15.75
C THR A 37 -29.24 -22.03 -15.73
N GLY A 38 -30.07 -21.93 -14.69
CA GLY A 38 -31.25 -22.78 -14.52
C GLY A 38 -32.57 -22.02 -14.82
N VAL A 39 -32.60 -21.17 -15.83
CA VAL A 39 -33.82 -20.43 -16.23
C VAL A 39 -34.89 -21.39 -16.70
N LEU A 40 -36.07 -21.37 -16.07
CA LEU A 40 -37.21 -22.16 -16.48
C LEU A 40 -37.96 -21.51 -17.65
N ALA A 41 -38.46 -22.30 -18.57
CA ALA A 41 -39.33 -21.82 -19.63
C ALA A 41 -40.60 -21.16 -19.04
N ALA A 42 -40.98 -19.99 -19.54
CA ALA A 42 -42.13 -19.23 -19.06
C ALA A 42 -43.47 -19.90 -19.40
N GLY A 43 -43.51 -20.75 -20.41
CA GLY A 43 -44.68 -21.53 -20.84
C GLY A 43 -44.24 -22.92 -21.32
N ALA A 44 -45.25 -23.77 -21.54
CA ALA A 44 -45.06 -25.13 -22.05
C ALA A 44 -45.00 -25.16 -23.59
N ASP A 45 -44.35 -24.18 -24.23
CA ASP A 45 -44.22 -24.04 -25.66
C ASP A 45 -42.74 -23.98 -26.09
N GLU A 46 -42.48 -24.29 -27.35
CA GLU A 46 -41.15 -24.38 -27.89
C GLU A 46 -40.41 -23.04 -27.95
N VAL A 47 -41.12 -21.92 -28.02
CA VAL A 47 -40.52 -20.58 -28.02
C VAL A 47 -39.99 -20.24 -26.64
N SER A 48 -40.79 -20.45 -25.62
CA SER A 48 -40.37 -20.26 -24.19
C SER A 48 -39.19 -21.16 -23.84
N ALA A 49 -39.19 -22.41 -24.32
CA ALA A 49 -38.07 -23.34 -24.11
C ALA A 49 -36.80 -22.86 -24.84
N ALA A 50 -36.91 -22.40 -26.06
CA ALA A 50 -35.77 -21.87 -26.83
C ALA A 50 -35.18 -20.61 -26.19
N VAL A 51 -36.01 -19.71 -25.70
CA VAL A 51 -35.56 -18.50 -24.97
C VAL A 51 -34.84 -18.87 -23.65
N ALA A 52 -35.39 -19.77 -22.86
CA ALA A 52 -34.75 -20.23 -21.63
C ALA A 52 -33.38 -20.87 -21.91
N SER A 53 -33.27 -21.69 -22.97
CA SER A 53 -32.02 -22.28 -23.41
C SER A 53 -30.98 -21.24 -23.84
N LEU A 54 -31.42 -20.20 -24.57
CA LEU A 54 -30.54 -19.10 -25.00
C LEU A 54 -29.93 -18.39 -23.78
N PHE A 55 -30.75 -18.02 -22.78
CA PHE A 55 -30.27 -17.34 -21.57
C PHE A 55 -29.35 -18.24 -20.73
N SER A 56 -29.69 -19.53 -20.59
CA SER A 56 -28.84 -20.50 -19.88
C SER A 56 -27.47 -20.66 -20.59
N GLY A 57 -27.46 -20.75 -21.93
CA GLY A 57 -26.23 -20.81 -22.71
C GLY A 57 -25.38 -19.53 -22.58
N HIS A 58 -26.01 -18.36 -22.58
CA HIS A 58 -25.34 -17.10 -22.35
C HIS A 58 -24.72 -17.02 -20.93
N ALA A 59 -25.46 -17.45 -19.92
CA ALA A 59 -24.97 -17.49 -18.55
C ALA A 59 -23.77 -18.44 -18.39
N GLN A 60 -23.78 -19.60 -19.04
CA GLN A 60 -22.65 -20.52 -19.05
C GLN A 60 -21.40 -19.92 -19.71
N ALA A 61 -21.59 -19.24 -20.84
CA ALA A 61 -20.50 -18.52 -21.52
C ALA A 61 -19.91 -17.40 -20.63
N TYR A 62 -20.77 -16.66 -19.93
CA TYR A 62 -20.35 -15.65 -18.95
C TYR A 62 -19.54 -16.26 -17.81
N GLN A 63 -19.96 -17.38 -17.26
CA GLN A 63 -19.20 -18.08 -16.19
C GLN A 63 -17.82 -18.55 -16.68
N THR A 64 -17.71 -19.04 -17.90
CA THR A 64 -16.44 -19.42 -18.51
C THR A 64 -15.51 -18.21 -18.65
N LEU A 65 -16.03 -17.07 -19.13
CA LEU A 65 -15.28 -15.84 -19.19
C LEU A 65 -14.87 -15.33 -17.81
N GLY A 66 -15.77 -15.47 -16.82
CA GLY A 66 -15.52 -15.09 -15.42
C GLY A 66 -14.34 -15.85 -14.81
N THR A 67 -14.21 -17.16 -15.07
CA THR A 67 -13.07 -17.96 -14.59
C THR A 67 -11.75 -17.54 -15.24
N GLN A 68 -11.76 -17.21 -16.53
CA GLN A 68 -10.56 -16.68 -17.22
C GLN A 68 -10.15 -15.32 -16.69
N ALA A 69 -11.13 -14.42 -16.46
CA ALA A 69 -10.89 -13.12 -15.88
C ALA A 69 -10.34 -13.21 -14.46
N ALA A 70 -10.85 -14.13 -13.63
CA ALA A 70 -10.35 -14.38 -12.28
C ALA A 70 -8.89 -14.85 -12.29
N ALA A 71 -8.54 -15.79 -13.18
CA ALA A 71 -7.18 -16.26 -13.33
C ALA A 71 -6.20 -15.16 -13.79
N PHE A 72 -6.64 -14.28 -14.69
CA PHE A 72 -5.87 -13.10 -15.10
C PHE A 72 -5.68 -12.13 -13.93
N HIS A 73 -6.75 -11.85 -13.21
CA HIS A 73 -6.75 -10.94 -12.05
C HIS A 73 -5.78 -11.40 -10.95
N GLU A 74 -5.77 -12.69 -10.66
CA GLU A 74 -4.85 -13.28 -9.68
C GLU A 74 -3.38 -13.11 -10.09
N ARG A 75 -3.06 -13.38 -11.37
CA ARG A 75 -1.71 -13.16 -11.91
C ARG A 75 -1.29 -11.69 -11.84
N PHE A 76 -2.23 -10.79 -12.13
CA PHE A 76 -2.01 -9.35 -12.06
C PHE A 76 -1.69 -8.89 -10.63
N ILE A 77 -2.47 -9.34 -9.63
CA ILE A 77 -2.21 -9.05 -8.21
C ILE A 77 -0.83 -9.57 -7.79
N GLN A 78 -0.47 -10.76 -8.21
CA GLN A 78 0.82 -11.36 -7.89
C GLN A 78 1.98 -10.61 -8.51
N ALA A 79 1.84 -10.17 -9.78
CA ALA A 79 2.83 -9.33 -10.44
C ALA A 79 3.00 -7.99 -9.74
N LEU A 80 1.90 -7.35 -9.32
CA LEU A 80 1.91 -6.08 -8.61
C LEU A 80 2.59 -6.21 -7.24
N SER A 81 2.29 -7.28 -6.50
CA SER A 81 2.91 -7.59 -5.20
C SER A 81 4.41 -7.86 -5.35
N THR A 82 4.82 -8.60 -6.37
CA THR A 82 6.22 -8.87 -6.69
C THR A 82 6.96 -7.57 -7.03
N ALA A 83 6.35 -6.70 -7.83
CA ALA A 83 6.92 -5.40 -8.16
C ALA A 83 7.12 -4.53 -6.92
N ALA A 84 6.13 -4.47 -6.02
CA ALA A 84 6.26 -3.74 -4.75
C ALA A 84 7.46 -4.25 -3.93
N GLY A 85 7.63 -5.56 -3.81
CA GLY A 85 8.78 -6.17 -3.13
C GLY A 85 10.12 -5.84 -3.79
N ALA A 86 10.18 -5.84 -5.13
CA ALA A 86 11.39 -5.49 -5.88
C ALA A 86 11.81 -4.03 -5.64
N TYR A 87 10.86 -3.11 -5.63
CA TYR A 87 11.13 -1.70 -5.29
C TYR A 87 11.64 -1.55 -3.85
N GLY A 88 11.00 -2.18 -2.87
CA GLY A 88 11.44 -2.14 -1.48
C GLY A 88 12.86 -2.70 -1.29
N SER A 89 13.18 -3.80 -1.99
CA SER A 89 14.52 -4.40 -1.96
C SER A 89 15.58 -3.50 -2.60
N ALA A 90 15.25 -2.85 -3.73
CA ALA A 90 16.17 -1.91 -4.40
C ALA A 90 16.44 -0.67 -3.52
N GLU A 91 15.41 -0.13 -2.85
CA GLU A 91 15.59 0.98 -1.91
C GLU A 91 16.45 0.59 -0.71
N ALA A 92 16.22 -0.59 -0.13
CA ALA A 92 17.04 -1.10 0.97
C ALA A 92 18.51 -1.32 0.54
N ALA A 93 18.73 -1.84 -0.67
CA ALA A 93 20.07 -2.03 -1.22
C ALA A 93 20.80 -0.70 -1.46
N ASN A 94 20.08 0.35 -1.88
CA ASN A 94 20.67 1.68 -2.10
C ASN A 94 20.94 2.43 -0.79
N ALA A 95 20.12 2.24 0.24
CA ALA A 95 20.30 2.87 1.55
C ALA A 95 21.50 2.28 2.33
N SER A 96 21.71 0.97 2.23
CA SER A 96 22.72 0.25 3.03
C SER A 96 24.18 0.71 2.79
N PRO A 97 24.70 0.88 1.56
CA PRO A 97 26.08 1.33 1.33
C PRO A 97 26.34 2.76 1.83
N LEU A 98 25.36 3.65 1.65
CA LEU A 98 25.48 5.02 2.13
C LEU A 98 25.53 5.06 3.66
N GLN A 99 24.69 4.28 4.33
CA GLN A 99 24.68 4.21 5.80
C GLN A 99 25.98 3.61 6.33
N GLN A 100 26.52 2.58 5.69
CA GLN A 100 27.83 2.00 6.06
C GLN A 100 28.95 3.02 5.92
N ALA A 101 29.00 3.76 4.81
CA ALA A 101 29.98 4.81 4.61
C ALA A 101 29.87 5.93 5.67
N LEU A 102 28.64 6.37 5.97
CA LEU A 102 28.40 7.36 7.02
C LEU A 102 28.80 6.84 8.41
N ASN A 103 28.59 5.57 8.72
CA ASN A 103 29.00 4.97 9.97
C ASN A 103 30.54 4.96 10.13
N VAL A 104 31.26 4.62 9.06
CA VAL A 104 32.74 4.65 9.05
C VAL A 104 33.27 6.07 9.23
N ILE A 105 32.68 7.05 8.54
CA ILE A 105 33.10 8.46 8.61
C ILE A 105 32.77 9.05 9.99
N ASN A 106 31.66 8.65 10.58
CA ASN A 106 31.20 9.20 11.86
C ASN A 106 31.81 8.52 13.08
N ALA A 107 32.33 7.30 12.95
CA ALA A 107 32.84 6.53 14.07
C ALA A 107 33.89 7.26 14.93
N PRO A 108 34.93 7.93 14.36
CA PRO A 108 35.92 8.64 15.15
C PRO A 108 35.34 9.80 15.96
N THR A 109 34.49 10.61 15.31
CA THR A 109 33.89 11.79 15.98
C THR A 109 32.82 11.41 16.97
N GLN A 110 32.11 10.32 16.73
CA GLN A 110 31.13 9.77 17.65
C GLN A 110 31.81 9.28 18.94
N THR A 111 32.97 8.62 18.80
CA THR A 111 33.73 8.09 19.95
C THR A 111 34.39 9.19 20.76
N LEU A 112 34.95 10.23 20.12
CA LEU A 112 35.69 11.29 20.78
C LEU A 112 34.82 12.41 21.31
N LEU A 113 33.76 12.76 20.60
CA LEU A 113 32.94 13.97 20.84
C LEU A 113 31.47 13.66 21.12
N GLY A 114 31.04 12.40 21.02
CA GLY A 114 29.66 11.98 21.19
C GLY A 114 28.70 12.53 20.11
N ARG A 115 29.27 12.99 18.97
CA ARG A 115 28.53 13.61 17.88
C ARG A 115 29.01 13.07 16.52
N PRO A 116 28.09 12.87 15.56
CA PRO A 116 28.50 12.49 14.21
C PRO A 116 29.22 13.65 13.49
N LEU A 117 30.07 13.33 12.53
CA LEU A 117 30.66 14.33 11.65
C LEU A 117 29.64 14.84 10.64
N ILE A 118 28.90 13.93 10.03
CA ILE A 118 27.84 14.18 9.06
C ILE A 118 26.59 13.41 9.46
N GLY A 119 25.48 14.10 9.64
CA GLY A 119 24.20 13.47 9.96
C GLY A 119 23.30 14.37 10.82
N ASN A 120 22.02 14.07 10.78
CA ASN A 120 21.07 14.79 11.62
C ASN A 120 21.14 14.28 13.07
N GLY A 121 20.73 15.12 14.01
CA GLY A 121 20.53 14.71 15.39
C GLY A 121 19.45 13.64 15.52
N THR A 122 19.51 12.88 16.61
CA THR A 122 18.48 11.88 16.94
C THR A 122 17.17 12.57 17.33
N ASN A 123 16.05 11.99 16.96
CA ASN A 123 14.74 12.46 17.43
C ASN A 123 14.61 12.22 18.94
N GLY A 124 13.91 13.09 19.64
CA GLY A 124 13.48 12.84 21.02
C GLY A 124 12.54 11.62 21.10
N ALA A 125 12.49 10.98 22.24
CA ALA A 125 11.61 9.82 22.41
C ALA A 125 10.13 10.21 22.28
N PRO A 126 9.32 9.45 21.50
CA PRO A 126 7.92 9.79 21.25
C PRO A 126 7.09 9.94 22.53
N GLY A 127 6.34 11.02 22.64
CA GLY A 127 5.42 11.27 23.76
C GLY A 127 6.06 11.68 25.08
N THR A 128 7.39 11.80 25.18
CA THR A 128 8.10 12.14 26.42
C THR A 128 8.40 13.64 26.58
N GLY A 129 8.34 14.41 25.49
CA GLY A 129 8.80 15.82 25.48
C GLY A 129 10.32 15.96 25.56
N GLN A 130 11.06 14.89 25.45
CA GLN A 130 12.52 14.89 25.47
C GLN A 130 13.07 15.61 24.23
N ALA A 131 14.07 16.48 24.41
CA ALA A 131 14.73 17.14 23.30
C ALA A 131 15.48 16.13 22.43
N GLY A 132 15.53 16.41 21.13
CA GLY A 132 16.36 15.63 20.21
C GLY A 132 17.85 15.87 20.41
N GLY A 133 18.67 15.08 19.72
CA GLY A 133 20.12 15.16 19.78
C GLY A 133 20.72 16.29 18.94
N PRO A 134 22.00 16.63 19.17
CA PRO A 134 22.74 17.57 18.34
C PRO A 134 23.03 16.97 16.96
N GLY A 135 22.99 17.83 15.93
CA GLY A 135 23.38 17.47 14.57
C GLY A 135 24.88 17.30 14.38
N GLY A 136 25.27 16.86 13.19
CA GLY A 136 26.68 16.65 12.81
C GLY A 136 27.51 17.92 12.90
N LEU A 137 28.82 17.72 13.05
CA LEU A 137 29.80 18.81 13.18
C LEU A 137 29.99 19.59 11.87
N LEU A 138 29.99 18.93 10.72
CA LEU A 138 30.16 19.54 9.39
C LEU A 138 28.84 19.79 8.70
N TYR A 139 27.90 18.82 8.79
CA TYR A 139 26.64 18.90 8.10
C TYR A 139 25.57 18.07 8.84
N GLY A 140 24.39 18.67 9.02
CA GLY A 140 23.25 18.01 9.63
C GLY A 140 22.37 18.96 10.43
N LEU A 141 21.10 18.60 10.58
CA LEU A 141 20.14 19.35 11.37
C LEU A 141 20.28 19.00 12.86
N SER A 142 20.43 20.00 13.71
CA SER A 142 20.34 19.81 15.16
C SER A 142 18.88 19.81 15.59
N LEU A 143 18.49 18.78 16.35
CA LEU A 143 17.13 18.63 16.88
C LEU A 143 17.06 18.92 18.39
N ILE A 144 18.13 19.48 18.96
CA ILE A 144 18.24 19.75 20.40
C ILE A 144 17.14 20.69 20.95
N HIS A 145 16.58 21.56 20.08
CA HIS A 145 15.49 22.47 20.43
C HIS A 145 14.13 22.01 19.90
N ILE A 146 14.07 20.86 19.22
CA ILE A 146 12.84 20.31 18.67
C ILE A 146 12.45 19.15 19.59
N SER A 147 11.57 19.43 20.56
CA SER A 147 10.81 18.36 21.21
C SER A 147 9.73 17.90 20.23
N GLU A 148 9.46 16.59 20.18
CA GLU A 148 8.30 16.11 19.44
C GLU A 148 7.07 16.94 19.82
N PRO A 149 6.22 17.32 18.83
CA PRO A 149 5.01 18.06 19.12
C PRO A 149 4.14 17.19 20.04
N THR A 150 4.22 17.46 21.34
CA THR A 150 3.17 17.03 22.24
C THR A 150 1.87 17.50 21.58
N ARG A 151 0.94 16.58 21.29
CA ARG A 151 -0.41 16.95 20.83
C ARG A 151 -0.90 18.08 21.72
N ARG A 152 -0.76 19.31 21.30
CA ARG A 152 -1.46 20.43 21.93
C ARG A 152 -2.94 20.17 21.73
N ARG A 153 -3.56 19.58 22.73
CA ARG A 153 -5.01 19.66 22.89
C ARG A 153 -5.34 21.13 23.04
N GLY A 154 -5.97 21.69 22.02
CA GLY A 154 -6.55 23.02 22.06
C GLY A 154 -5.64 24.13 21.54
N ILE A 155 -5.68 24.37 20.23
CA ILE A 155 -5.53 25.73 19.75
C ILE A 155 -6.84 26.42 20.13
N SER A 156 -6.86 27.12 21.27
CA SER A 156 -7.87 28.12 21.53
C SER A 156 -7.63 29.21 20.49
N TYR A 157 -8.55 29.39 19.57
CA TYR A 157 -8.62 30.59 18.77
C TYR A 157 -8.86 31.76 19.73
N ALA A 158 -7.82 32.55 19.98
CA ALA A 158 -8.03 33.88 20.55
C ALA A 158 -8.71 34.70 19.45
N VAL A 159 -10.01 34.85 19.57
CA VAL A 159 -10.77 35.86 18.83
C VAL A 159 -10.33 37.19 19.39
N PHE A 160 -9.56 37.96 18.64
CA PHE A 160 -9.36 39.37 18.90
C PHE A 160 -10.64 40.09 18.49
N CYS A 161 -11.34 40.66 19.47
CA CYS A 161 -12.32 41.73 19.28
C CYS A 161 -11.59 43.05 18.97
#